data_6ac568236cebda7c65f0ec5e810a07ce
#
_entry.id   6ac568236cebda7c65f0ec5e810a07ce
#
_cell.length_a   1.000
_cell.length_b   1.000
_cell.length_c   1.000
_cell.angle_alpha   90.00
_cell.angle_beta   90.00
_cell.angle_gamma   90.00
#
_symmetry.space_group_name_H-M   'P 1'
#
loop_
_entity.id
_entity.type
_entity.pdbx_description
1 polymer ?
#
loop_
_entity_poly.entity_id
_entity_poly.type
_entity_poly.pdbx_seq_one_letter_code
_entity_poly.pdbx_strand_id
1 'polypeptide(L)'
;VLRRYHEIGRELAHGQNDSRIKELNELQNQIEAQNGWQFDALVSQTIGELGLPENEKIANLSGGQKKRVALAQAWVQKPDILLLDEPTNHLDIDAILWLENLLNNFSGSLVVITHDRRFLDNVANRIVELDRGSLRSYPGSFAKYSEKKAEELAVEAEHNRLFDKFHAQEEA
;
A
#
# COMPACT_ATOMS: atom_id res chain seq x y z
N VAL A 1 10.62 18.87 15.43
CA VAL A 1 10.76 20.27 15.02
C VAL A 1 9.46 20.75 14.36
N LEU A 2 9.03 20.23 13.19
CA LEU A 2 7.83 20.65 12.43
C LEU A 2 6.55 20.66 13.30
N ARG A 3 6.27 19.54 14.00
CA ARG A 3 5.09 19.47 14.88
C ARG A 3 5.05 20.62 15.90
N ARG A 4 6.19 20.91 16.55
CA ARG A 4 6.27 21.97 17.54
C ARG A 4 6.11 23.37 16.91
N TYR A 5 6.64 23.55 15.70
CA TYR A 5 6.45 24.78 14.92
C TYR A 5 4.96 25.04 14.65
N HIS A 6 4.22 24.05 14.15
CA HIS A 6 2.78 24.17 13.89
C HIS A 6 1.95 24.35 15.17
N GLU A 7 2.35 23.73 16.30
CA GLU A 7 1.71 23.94 17.61
C GLU A 7 1.85 25.39 18.05
N ILE A 8 3.06 25.95 18.04
CA ILE A 8 3.31 27.33 18.43
C ILE A 8 2.60 28.31 17.49
N GLY A 9 2.58 28.06 16.18
CA GLY A 9 1.85 28.88 15.22
C GLY A 9 0.36 28.96 15.55
N ARG A 10 -0.27 27.85 15.95
CA ARG A 10 -1.67 27.81 16.39
C ARG A 10 -1.88 28.54 17.72
N GLU A 11 -0.95 28.41 18.66
CA GLU A 11 -1.03 29.09 19.95
C GLU A 11 -0.90 30.62 19.80
N LEU A 12 -0.01 31.09 18.91
CA LEU A 12 0.16 32.52 18.61
C LEU A 12 -1.04 33.13 17.89
N ALA A 13 -1.84 32.35 17.16
CA ALA A 13 -3.10 32.81 16.58
C ALA A 13 -4.12 33.22 17.65
N HIS A 14 -3.98 32.75 18.89
CA HIS A 14 -4.87 33.08 20.02
C HIS A 14 -4.29 34.10 21.02
N GLY A 15 -3.06 34.55 20.83
CA GLY A 15 -2.44 35.59 21.67
C GLY A 15 -0.94 35.76 21.40
N GLN A 16 -0.47 36.99 21.41
CA GLN A 16 0.96 37.28 21.22
C GLN A 16 1.78 36.99 22.49
N ASN A 17 2.90 36.29 22.30
CA ASN A 17 3.87 36.00 23.36
C ASN A 17 5.27 36.05 22.76
N ASP A 18 6.05 37.04 23.18
CA ASP A 18 7.42 37.31 22.65
C ASP A 18 8.37 36.10 22.81
N SER A 19 8.22 35.34 23.89
CA SER A 19 9.02 34.14 24.12
C SER A 19 8.69 33.04 23.06
N ARG A 20 7.41 32.90 22.66
CA ARG A 20 6.98 31.95 21.64
C ARG A 20 7.37 32.38 20.24
N ILE A 21 7.42 33.68 19.98
CA ILE A 21 7.91 34.21 18.70
C ILE A 21 9.41 33.87 18.54
N LYS A 22 10.19 33.96 19.58
CA LYS A 22 11.62 33.56 19.55
C LYS A 22 11.76 32.07 19.29
N GLU A 23 11.00 31.23 20.02
CA GLU A 23 10.98 29.77 19.82
C GLU A 23 10.55 29.41 18.39
N LEU A 24 9.56 30.10 17.83
CA LEU A 24 9.09 29.87 16.44
C LEU A 24 10.20 30.14 15.43
N ASN A 25 10.92 31.27 15.59
CA ASN A 25 12.04 31.65 14.71
C ASN A 25 13.21 30.64 14.79
N GLU A 26 13.54 30.16 16.00
CA GLU A 26 14.58 29.13 16.16
C GLU A 26 14.19 27.82 15.48
N LEU A 27 12.89 27.37 15.62
CA LEU A 27 12.39 26.19 14.96
C LEU A 27 12.35 26.37 13.44
N GLN A 28 11.99 27.55 12.94
CA GLN A 28 12.01 27.86 11.52
C GLN A 28 13.42 27.71 10.94
N ASN A 29 14.43 28.28 11.58
CA ASN A 29 15.81 28.13 11.14
C ASN A 29 16.28 26.67 11.14
N GLN A 30 15.84 25.87 12.12
CA GLN A 30 16.15 24.44 12.16
C GLN A 30 15.47 23.66 11.01
N ILE A 31 14.22 24.00 10.68
CA ILE A 31 13.48 23.39 9.58
C ILE A 31 14.14 23.72 8.24
N GLU A 32 14.54 24.99 8.04
CA GLU A 32 15.24 25.43 6.83
C GLU A 32 16.59 24.71 6.67
N ALA A 33 17.38 24.62 7.73
CA ALA A 33 18.68 23.94 7.72
C ALA A 33 18.59 22.44 7.36
N GLN A 34 17.43 21.81 7.60
CA GLN A 34 17.18 20.38 7.33
C GLN A 34 16.32 20.14 6.07
N ASN A 35 16.05 21.18 5.26
CA ASN A 35 15.10 21.11 4.16
C ASN A 35 13.69 20.59 4.57
N GLY A 36 13.30 20.84 5.81
CA GLY A 36 12.08 20.29 6.40
C GLY A 36 10.80 20.78 5.75
N TRP A 37 10.81 21.94 5.09
CA TRP A 37 9.64 22.47 4.37
C TRP A 37 9.23 21.61 3.19
N GLN A 38 10.18 20.97 2.50
CA GLN A 38 9.86 20.05 1.41
C GLN A 38 9.13 18.81 1.93
N PHE A 39 9.53 18.33 3.10
CA PHE A 39 8.85 17.22 3.76
C PHE A 39 7.45 17.60 4.23
N ASP A 40 7.29 18.79 4.81
CA ASP A 40 5.99 19.30 5.26
C ASP A 40 5.00 19.46 4.09
N ALA A 41 5.47 20.02 2.98
CA ALA A 41 4.68 20.12 1.75
C ALA A 41 4.27 18.74 1.20
N LEU A 42 5.18 17.76 1.21
CA LEU A 42 4.90 16.40 0.79
C LEU A 42 3.86 15.73 1.70
N VAL A 43 3.96 15.92 3.01
CA VAL A 43 2.96 15.42 3.98
C VAL A 43 1.59 16.03 3.70
N SER A 44 1.51 17.35 3.55
CA SER A 44 0.25 18.05 3.27
C SER A 44 -0.36 17.61 1.94
N GLN A 45 0.44 17.48 0.89
CA GLN A 45 0.01 16.95 -0.39
C GLN A 45 -0.55 15.52 -0.24
N THR A 46 0.19 14.64 0.46
CA THR A 46 -0.23 13.24 0.67
C THR A 46 -1.54 13.17 1.46
N ILE A 47 -1.72 13.98 2.49
CA ILE A 47 -2.98 14.07 3.26
C ILE A 47 -4.14 14.46 2.34
N GLY A 48 -3.93 15.45 1.46
CA GLY A 48 -4.93 15.89 0.49
C GLY A 48 -5.27 14.80 -0.54
N GLU A 49 -4.28 14.15 -1.13
CA GLU A 49 -4.45 13.05 -2.09
C GLU A 49 -5.20 11.85 -1.49
N LEU A 50 -4.95 11.57 -0.22
CA LEU A 50 -5.60 10.47 0.51
C LEU A 50 -6.95 10.85 1.12
N GLY A 51 -7.40 12.11 0.95
CA GLY A 51 -8.66 12.60 1.52
C GLY A 51 -8.72 12.46 3.03
N LEU A 52 -7.60 12.67 3.71
CA LEU A 52 -7.51 12.56 5.17
C LEU A 52 -7.79 13.90 5.84
N PRO A 53 -8.48 13.92 6.99
CA PRO A 53 -8.67 15.14 7.75
C PRO A 53 -7.37 15.55 8.45
N GLU A 54 -6.82 16.71 8.09
CA GLU A 54 -5.52 17.19 8.59
C GLU A 54 -5.43 17.33 10.11
N ASN A 55 -6.54 17.75 10.75
CA ASN A 55 -6.54 18.11 12.16
C ASN A 55 -7.26 17.10 13.07
N GLU A 56 -7.65 15.94 12.53
CA GLU A 56 -8.35 14.94 13.32
C GLU A 56 -7.37 14.02 14.07
N LYS A 57 -7.74 13.62 15.28
CA LYS A 57 -6.96 12.67 16.06
C LYS A 57 -7.16 11.27 15.47
N ILE A 58 -6.07 10.48 15.37
CA ILE A 58 -6.11 9.10 14.87
C ILE A 58 -7.14 8.24 15.61
N ALA A 59 -7.36 8.50 16.91
CA ALA A 59 -8.35 7.78 17.71
C ALA A 59 -9.77 7.91 17.15
N ASN A 60 -10.11 9.06 16.58
CA ASN A 60 -11.44 9.38 16.05
C ASN A 60 -11.66 8.92 14.60
N LEU A 61 -10.60 8.49 13.92
CA LEU A 61 -10.67 8.04 12.53
C LEU A 61 -11.40 6.69 12.41
N SER A 62 -12.14 6.53 11.32
CA SER A 62 -12.72 5.24 10.93
C SER A 62 -11.62 4.21 10.61
N GLY A 63 -11.98 2.92 10.57
CA GLY A 63 -11.05 1.84 10.22
C GLY A 63 -10.41 2.06 8.84
N GLY A 64 -11.18 2.48 7.84
CA GLY A 64 -10.69 2.81 6.51
C GLY A 64 -9.73 4.02 6.51
N GLN A 65 -10.07 5.08 7.24
CA GLN A 65 -9.19 6.24 7.38
C GLN A 65 -7.87 5.89 8.09
N LYS A 66 -7.90 5.03 9.11
CA LYS A 66 -6.67 4.55 9.78
C LYS A 66 -5.76 3.80 8.82
N LYS A 67 -6.32 2.98 7.92
CA LYS A 67 -5.55 2.29 6.86
C LYS A 67 -4.95 3.29 5.87
N ARG A 68 -5.71 4.31 5.45
CA ARG A 68 -5.19 5.38 4.58
C ARG A 68 -4.05 6.14 5.26
N VAL A 69 -4.12 6.40 6.58
CA VAL A 69 -3.01 7.00 7.34
C VAL A 69 -1.78 6.12 7.35
N ALA A 70 -1.93 4.81 7.57
CA ALA A 70 -0.80 3.88 7.52
C ALA A 70 -0.15 3.85 6.13
N LEU A 71 -0.96 3.86 5.06
CA LEU A 71 -0.47 3.95 3.69
C LEU A 71 0.24 5.30 3.44
N ALA A 72 -0.32 6.42 3.94
CA ALA A 72 0.29 7.74 3.85
C ALA A 72 1.69 7.78 4.47
N GLN A 73 1.86 7.15 5.64
CA GLN A 73 3.15 7.08 6.31
C GLN A 73 4.22 6.35 5.48
N ALA A 74 3.83 5.28 4.78
CA ALA A 74 4.72 4.57 3.87
C ALA A 74 4.99 5.40 2.60
N TRP A 75 3.95 6.02 2.04
CA TRP A 75 4.00 6.78 0.79
C TRP A 75 4.91 8.02 0.85
N VAL A 76 4.81 8.79 1.95
CA VAL A 76 5.63 9.99 2.17
C VAL A 76 7.14 9.69 2.17
N GLN A 77 7.53 8.47 2.52
CA GLN A 77 8.93 8.05 2.52
C GLN A 77 9.49 7.80 1.11
N LYS A 78 8.63 7.85 0.08
CA LYS A 78 8.98 7.54 -1.33
C LYS A 78 9.76 6.23 -1.44
N PRO A 79 9.22 5.10 -0.95
CA PRO A 79 9.94 3.84 -0.95
C PRO A 79 10.16 3.33 -2.37
N ASP A 80 11.27 2.64 -2.62
CA ASP A 80 11.52 1.92 -3.87
C ASP A 80 10.63 0.67 -3.99
N ILE A 81 10.26 0.07 -2.85
CA ILE A 81 9.42 -1.13 -2.76
C ILE A 81 8.34 -0.91 -1.71
N LEU A 82 7.09 -1.15 -2.10
CA LEU A 82 5.93 -1.10 -1.21
C LEU A 82 5.35 -2.51 -1.05
N LEU A 83 5.25 -2.96 0.20
CA LEU A 83 4.68 -4.26 0.56
C LEU A 83 3.32 -4.05 1.20
N LEU A 84 2.27 -4.65 0.64
CA LEU A 84 0.90 -4.55 1.13
C LEU A 84 0.33 -5.94 1.40
N ASP A 85 -0.19 -6.12 2.60
CA ASP A 85 -0.86 -7.35 3.01
C ASP A 85 -2.35 -7.06 3.21
N GLU A 86 -3.20 -7.72 2.40
CA GLU A 86 -4.66 -7.58 2.38
C GLU A 86 -5.14 -6.12 2.43
N PRO A 87 -4.67 -5.26 1.50
CA PRO A 87 -4.96 -3.82 1.58
C PRO A 87 -6.42 -3.47 1.33
N THR A 88 -7.18 -4.34 0.64
CA THR A 88 -8.61 -4.15 0.32
C THR A 88 -9.54 -4.53 1.47
N ASN A 89 -9.08 -5.25 2.49
CA ASN A 89 -9.92 -5.70 3.59
C ASN A 89 -10.58 -4.55 4.35
N HIS A 90 -11.90 -4.64 4.52
CA HIS A 90 -12.75 -3.65 5.20
C HIS A 90 -12.79 -2.25 4.52
N LEU A 91 -12.45 -2.18 3.24
CA LEU A 91 -12.66 -1.01 2.42
C LEU A 91 -14.00 -1.12 1.68
N ASP A 92 -14.67 0.02 1.49
CA ASP A 92 -15.79 0.15 0.57
C ASP A 92 -15.30 0.20 -0.89
N ILE A 93 -16.23 0.10 -1.83
CA ILE A 93 -15.88 0.06 -3.26
C ILE A 93 -15.14 1.32 -3.71
N ASP A 94 -15.56 2.48 -3.23
CA ASP A 94 -14.93 3.77 -3.58
C ASP A 94 -13.48 3.84 -3.08
N ALA A 95 -13.24 3.33 -1.87
CA ALA A 95 -11.91 3.25 -1.31
C ALA A 95 -11.00 2.24 -2.05
N ILE A 96 -11.56 1.13 -2.55
CA ILE A 96 -10.83 0.16 -3.37
C ILE A 96 -10.43 0.80 -4.71
N LEU A 97 -11.37 1.44 -5.42
CA LEU A 97 -11.10 2.12 -6.68
C LEU A 97 -10.07 3.24 -6.52
N TRP A 98 -10.17 3.99 -5.44
CA TRP A 98 -9.17 4.98 -5.08
C TRP A 98 -7.78 4.34 -4.85
N LEU A 99 -7.71 3.23 -4.11
CA LEU A 99 -6.45 2.50 -3.86
C LEU A 99 -5.84 1.97 -5.15
N GLU A 100 -6.64 1.38 -6.04
CA GLU A 100 -6.21 0.93 -7.37
C GLU A 100 -5.54 2.08 -8.16
N ASN A 101 -6.21 3.25 -8.21
CA ASN A 101 -5.66 4.43 -8.88
C ASN A 101 -4.34 4.90 -8.25
N LEU A 102 -4.26 4.93 -6.92
CA LEU A 102 -3.06 5.32 -6.20
C LEU A 102 -1.89 4.38 -6.54
N LEU A 103 -2.11 3.06 -6.46
CA LEU A 103 -1.07 2.06 -6.67
C LEU A 103 -0.62 1.98 -8.14
N ASN A 104 -1.52 2.19 -9.10
CA ASN A 104 -1.17 2.25 -10.51
C ASN A 104 -0.29 3.45 -10.88
N ASN A 105 -0.32 4.51 -10.07
CA ASN A 105 0.55 5.68 -10.21
C ASN A 105 1.84 5.58 -9.36
N PHE A 106 2.05 4.48 -8.65
CA PHE A 106 3.26 4.28 -7.87
C PHE A 106 4.46 4.00 -8.78
N SER A 107 5.51 4.77 -8.63
CA SER A 107 6.71 4.67 -9.48
C SER A 107 7.68 3.56 -9.05
N GLY A 108 7.54 3.02 -7.84
CA GLY A 108 8.38 1.95 -7.31
C GLY A 108 7.85 0.54 -7.64
N SER A 109 8.45 -0.46 -7.02
CA SER A 109 7.99 -1.84 -7.10
C SER A 109 6.92 -2.12 -6.05
N LEU A 110 5.82 -2.77 -6.46
CA LEU A 110 4.71 -3.11 -5.58
C LEU A 110 4.64 -4.63 -5.39
N VAL A 111 4.56 -5.09 -4.15
CA VAL A 111 4.24 -6.47 -3.80
C VAL A 111 2.97 -6.47 -2.96
N VAL A 112 1.95 -7.19 -3.42
CA VAL A 112 0.64 -7.27 -2.76
C VAL A 112 0.29 -8.71 -2.48
N ILE A 113 -0.20 -8.97 -1.28
CA ILE A 113 -0.89 -10.21 -0.91
C ILE A 113 -2.37 -9.86 -0.74
N THR A 114 -3.26 -10.54 -1.49
CA THR A 114 -4.70 -10.32 -1.36
C THR A 114 -5.50 -11.48 -1.94
N HIS A 115 -6.73 -11.64 -1.48
CA HIS A 115 -7.73 -12.55 -2.02
C HIS A 115 -8.68 -11.88 -3.03
N ASP A 116 -8.58 -10.58 -3.21
CA ASP A 116 -9.42 -9.82 -4.15
C ASP A 116 -8.88 -9.96 -5.58
N ARG A 117 -9.52 -10.85 -6.33
CA ARG A 117 -9.14 -11.16 -7.72
C ARG A 117 -9.29 -9.96 -8.66
N ARG A 118 -10.35 -9.16 -8.47
CA ARG A 118 -10.59 -7.96 -9.29
C ARG A 118 -9.51 -6.91 -9.06
N PHE A 119 -9.15 -6.70 -7.81
CA PHE A 119 -8.04 -5.82 -7.45
C PHE A 119 -6.72 -6.28 -8.08
N LEU A 120 -6.42 -7.61 -8.03
CA LEU A 120 -5.24 -8.16 -8.69
C LEU A 120 -5.23 -7.96 -10.20
N ASP A 121 -6.39 -8.11 -10.87
CA ASP A 121 -6.48 -7.87 -12.32
C ASP A 121 -6.22 -6.42 -12.71
N ASN A 122 -6.56 -5.47 -11.84
CA ASN A 122 -6.40 -4.03 -12.09
C ASN A 122 -5.01 -3.49 -11.74
N VAL A 123 -4.30 -4.11 -10.78
CA VAL A 123 -3.06 -3.57 -10.21
C VAL A 123 -1.85 -4.45 -10.53
N ALA A 124 -2.01 -5.77 -10.59
CA ALA A 124 -0.88 -6.68 -10.76
C ALA A 124 -0.52 -6.88 -12.23
N ASN A 125 0.76 -6.78 -12.55
CA ASN A 125 1.33 -7.15 -13.85
C ASN A 125 2.05 -8.51 -13.83
N ARG A 126 2.11 -9.14 -12.66
CA ARG A 126 2.75 -10.44 -12.43
C ARG A 126 2.14 -11.10 -11.20
N ILE A 127 1.84 -12.38 -11.28
CA ILE A 127 1.42 -13.20 -10.15
C ILE A 127 2.57 -14.10 -9.73
N VAL A 128 2.80 -14.20 -8.43
CA VAL A 128 3.77 -15.14 -7.84
C VAL A 128 2.99 -16.11 -6.96
N GLU A 129 3.01 -17.37 -7.32
CA GLU A 129 2.40 -18.46 -6.56
C GLU A 129 3.45 -19.08 -5.64
N LEU A 130 3.10 -19.24 -4.38
CA LEU A 130 3.87 -20.06 -3.43
C LEU A 130 3.13 -21.38 -3.20
N ASP A 131 3.69 -22.45 -3.73
CA ASP A 131 3.14 -23.81 -3.53
C ASP A 131 4.21 -24.76 -3.02
N ARG A 132 3.95 -25.42 -1.88
CA ARG A 132 4.84 -26.42 -1.26
C ARG A 132 6.31 -25.98 -1.16
N GLY A 133 6.54 -24.72 -0.79
CA GLY A 133 7.88 -24.15 -0.64
C GLY A 133 8.54 -23.72 -1.95
N SER A 134 7.88 -23.86 -3.09
CA SER A 134 8.36 -23.43 -4.40
C SER A 134 7.64 -22.17 -4.86
N LEU A 135 8.40 -21.21 -5.41
CA LEU A 135 7.86 -20.00 -6.01
C LEU A 135 7.77 -20.17 -7.52
N ARG A 136 6.59 -19.96 -8.08
CA ARG A 136 6.35 -19.89 -9.53
C ARG A 136 5.86 -18.52 -9.92
N SER A 137 6.38 -17.98 -11.01
CA SER A 137 6.05 -16.63 -11.49
C SER A 137 5.31 -16.69 -12.81
N TYR A 138 4.16 -16.02 -12.86
CA TYR A 138 3.29 -15.95 -14.03
C TYR A 138 3.16 -14.47 -14.44
N PRO A 139 3.62 -14.08 -15.63
CA PRO A 139 3.44 -12.73 -16.14
C PRO A 139 1.99 -12.49 -16.54
N GLY A 140 1.51 -11.28 -16.28
CA GLY A 140 0.15 -10.85 -16.59
C GLY A 140 -0.76 -10.72 -15.39
N SER A 141 -2.04 -10.53 -15.66
CA SER A 141 -3.09 -10.36 -14.65
C SER A 141 -3.48 -11.68 -13.99
N PHE A 142 -4.34 -11.61 -12.96
CA PHE A 142 -4.90 -12.81 -12.31
C PHE A 142 -5.69 -13.68 -13.28
N ALA A 143 -6.42 -13.10 -14.24
CA ALA A 143 -7.15 -13.85 -15.26
C ALA A 143 -6.20 -14.73 -16.09
N LYS A 144 -5.09 -14.18 -16.57
CA LYS A 144 -4.07 -14.94 -17.33
C LYS A 144 -3.41 -16.03 -16.50
N TYR A 145 -3.14 -15.75 -15.22
CA TYR A 145 -2.67 -16.77 -14.28
C TYR A 145 -3.66 -17.93 -14.16
N SER A 146 -4.96 -17.60 -13.97
CA SER A 146 -6.01 -18.61 -13.81
C SER A 146 -6.15 -19.53 -15.04
N GLU A 147 -6.09 -18.97 -16.25
CA GLU A 147 -6.06 -19.75 -17.49
C GLU A 147 -4.89 -20.73 -17.52
N LYS A 148 -3.68 -20.20 -17.32
CA LYS A 148 -2.46 -21.01 -17.37
C LYS A 148 -2.42 -22.08 -16.29
N LYS A 149 -2.90 -21.76 -15.09
CA LYS A 149 -3.02 -22.74 -14.00
C LYS A 149 -4.02 -23.84 -14.30
N ALA A 150 -5.14 -23.51 -14.94
CA ALA A 150 -6.12 -24.52 -15.38
C ALA A 150 -5.51 -25.48 -16.42
N GLU A 151 -4.73 -24.98 -17.39
CA GLU A 151 -4.01 -25.80 -18.35
C GLU A 151 -2.99 -26.73 -17.66
N GLU A 152 -2.18 -26.20 -16.73
CA GLU A 152 -1.19 -26.98 -15.98
C GLU A 152 -1.87 -28.12 -15.18
N LEU A 153 -2.98 -27.82 -14.50
CA LEU A 153 -3.73 -28.79 -13.72
C LEU A 153 -4.39 -29.87 -14.60
N ALA A 154 -4.86 -29.51 -15.80
CA ALA A 154 -5.41 -30.48 -16.75
C ALA A 154 -4.35 -31.46 -17.24
N VAL A 155 -3.14 -30.97 -17.54
CA VAL A 155 -1.99 -31.81 -17.94
C VAL A 155 -1.56 -32.74 -16.79
N GLU A 156 -1.49 -32.22 -15.56
CA GLU A 156 -1.13 -32.99 -14.38
C GLU A 156 -2.18 -34.10 -14.11
N ALA A 157 -3.46 -33.80 -14.23
CA ALA A 157 -4.53 -34.76 -14.05
C ALA A 157 -4.48 -35.88 -15.07
N GLU A 158 -4.19 -35.58 -16.35
CA GLU A 158 -4.05 -36.61 -17.39
C GLU A 158 -2.77 -37.47 -17.16
N HIS A 159 -1.68 -36.87 -16.73
CA HIS A 159 -0.47 -37.61 -16.38
C HIS A 159 -0.71 -38.57 -15.21
N ASN A 160 -1.37 -38.12 -14.16
CA ASN A 160 -1.72 -38.96 -13.01
C ASN A 160 -2.64 -40.11 -13.43
N ARG A 161 -3.63 -39.86 -14.30
CA ARG A 161 -4.53 -40.88 -14.84
C ARG A 161 -3.82 -41.97 -15.65
N LEU A 162 -2.81 -41.56 -16.41
CA LEU A 162 -1.96 -42.51 -17.18
C LEU A 162 -1.09 -43.33 -16.23
N PHE A 163 -0.50 -42.68 -15.23
CA PHE A 163 0.33 -43.34 -14.23
C PHE A 163 -0.47 -44.42 -13.46
N ASP A 164 -1.67 -44.10 -12.98
CA ASP A 164 -2.56 -45.02 -12.27
C ASP A 164 -2.94 -46.23 -13.15
N LYS A 165 -3.20 -45.99 -14.45
CA LYS A 165 -3.44 -47.08 -15.41
C LYS A 165 -2.27 -48.03 -15.57
N PHE A 166 -1.04 -47.49 -15.65
CA PHE A 166 0.18 -48.29 -15.76
C PHE A 166 0.37 -49.15 -14.51
N HIS A 167 0.23 -48.57 -13.30
CA HIS A 167 0.32 -49.34 -12.06
C HIS A 167 -0.75 -50.43 -11.94
N ALA A 168 -1.98 -50.17 -12.30
CA ALA A 168 -3.05 -51.16 -12.27
C ALA A 168 -2.80 -52.33 -13.26
N GLN A 169 -2.02 -52.14 -14.33
CA GLN A 169 -1.63 -53.19 -15.27
C GLN A 169 -0.43 -54.03 -14.80
N GLU A 170 0.43 -53.50 -13.96
CA GLU A 170 1.56 -54.24 -13.38
C GLU A 170 1.18 -55.09 -12.17
N GLU A 171 0.08 -54.73 -11.47
CA GLU A 171 -0.45 -55.48 -10.32
C GLU A 171 -1.43 -56.60 -10.69
N ALA A 172 -1.83 -56.74 -11.96
CA ALA A 172 -2.79 -57.74 -12.48
C ALA A 172 -2.10 -58.90 -13.18
#